data_2bb9265829f139f061a744681528c34d
#
_entry.id   2bb9265829f139f061a744681528c34d
#
_cell.length_a   1.000
_cell.length_b   1.000
_cell.length_c   1.000
_cell.angle_alpha   90.00
_cell.angle_beta   90.00
_cell.angle_gamma   90.00
#
_symmetry.space_group_name_H-M   'P 1'
#
loop_
_entity.id
_entity.type
_entity.pdbx_description
1 polymer ?
#
loop_
_entity_poly.entity_id
_entity_poly.type
_entity_poly.pdbx_seq_one_letter_code
_entity_poly.pdbx_strand_id
1 'polypeptide(L)'
;LASSAASDVYKRQIIDNIERDFLKKDHLQVTIHYDPIVTSDAAVGILRSRLMEKARQMDPRLSIHDLRIVPGDSHTNVLFDLVFPAGYTGDKDARLAEMCNFVKEQDPRYCCMVKVEQSYASALPEEDQ
;
A
#
# COMPACT_ATOMS: atom_id res chain seq x y z
N LEU A 1 9.71 10.22 -28.73
CA LEU A 1 9.25 10.74 -27.43
C LEU A 1 7.79 10.41 -27.17
N ALA A 2 6.92 10.61 -28.18
CA ALA A 2 5.52 10.20 -28.09
C ALA A 2 5.37 8.67 -28.00
N SER A 3 6.30 7.91 -28.57
CA SER A 3 6.27 6.46 -28.56
C SER A 3 6.58 5.86 -27.17
N SER A 4 7.40 6.50 -26.34
CA SER A 4 7.68 5.98 -25.00
C SER A 4 6.50 6.16 -24.06
N ALA A 5 5.80 7.29 -24.11
CA ALA A 5 4.59 7.52 -23.32
C ALA A 5 3.46 6.57 -23.75
N ALA A 6 3.26 6.36 -25.04
CA ALA A 6 2.30 5.39 -25.57
C ALA A 6 2.66 3.96 -25.15
N SER A 7 3.93 3.61 -25.18
CA SER A 7 4.42 2.29 -24.74
C SER A 7 4.16 2.07 -23.24
N ASP A 8 4.36 3.08 -22.43
CA ASP A 8 4.11 2.99 -20.98
C ASP A 8 2.62 2.83 -20.67
N VAL A 9 1.75 3.57 -21.36
CA VAL A 9 0.30 3.43 -21.23
C VAL A 9 -0.14 2.03 -21.66
N TYR A 10 0.39 1.52 -22.74
CA TYR A 10 0.08 0.17 -23.23
C TYR A 10 0.52 -0.91 -22.25
N LYS A 11 1.71 -0.80 -21.68
CA LYS A 11 2.22 -1.74 -20.69
C LYS A 11 1.40 -1.72 -19.40
N ARG A 12 0.99 -0.56 -18.93
CA ARG A 12 0.12 -0.42 -17.77
C ARG A 12 -1.24 -1.06 -17.99
N GLN A 13 -1.79 -0.91 -19.19
CA GLN A 13 -3.06 -1.52 -19.56
C GLN A 13 -2.98 -3.05 -19.55
N ILE A 14 -1.89 -3.62 -20.06
CA ILE A 14 -1.65 -5.07 -20.03
C ILE A 14 -1.59 -5.56 -18.58
N ILE A 15 -0.84 -4.89 -17.73
CA ILE A 15 -0.69 -5.24 -16.32
C ILE A 15 -2.05 -5.17 -15.62
N ASP A 16 -2.80 -4.12 -15.84
CA ASP A 16 -4.12 -3.94 -15.23
C ASP A 16 -5.08 -5.07 -15.66
N ASN A 17 -5.05 -5.46 -16.93
CA ASN A 17 -5.84 -6.57 -17.45
C ASN A 17 -5.43 -7.90 -16.81
N ILE A 18 -4.14 -8.15 -16.66
CA ILE A 18 -3.63 -9.37 -16.03
C ILE A 18 -4.08 -9.45 -14.57
N GLU A 19 -3.94 -8.37 -13.82
CA GLU A 19 -4.37 -8.31 -12.43
C GLU A 19 -5.87 -8.58 -12.29
N ARG A 20 -6.69 -8.01 -13.15
CA ARG A 20 -8.15 -8.24 -13.16
C ARG A 20 -8.50 -9.66 -13.53
N ASP A 21 -7.80 -10.26 -14.49
CA ASP A 21 -8.03 -11.65 -14.89
C ASP A 21 -7.74 -12.62 -13.74
N PHE A 22 -6.65 -12.43 -13.01
CA PHE A 22 -6.36 -13.24 -11.84
C PHE A 22 -7.44 -13.10 -10.77
N LEU A 23 -7.92 -11.90 -10.53
CA LEU A 23 -8.97 -11.67 -9.54
C LEU A 23 -10.28 -12.36 -9.93
N LYS A 24 -10.66 -12.26 -11.21
CA LYS A 24 -11.94 -12.82 -11.71
C LYS A 24 -11.92 -14.33 -11.83
N LYS A 25 -10.83 -14.90 -12.35
CA LYS A 25 -10.75 -16.34 -12.68
C LYS A 25 -10.29 -17.17 -11.50
N ASP A 26 -9.30 -16.71 -10.78
CA ASP A 26 -8.63 -17.49 -9.75
C ASP A 26 -8.89 -16.96 -8.34
N HIS A 27 -9.64 -15.88 -8.19
CA HIS A 27 -9.87 -15.18 -6.93
C HIS A 27 -8.57 -14.78 -6.23
N LEU A 28 -7.51 -14.55 -7.02
CA LEU A 28 -6.21 -14.14 -6.53
C LEU A 28 -6.02 -12.65 -6.79
N GLN A 29 -5.70 -11.94 -5.73
CA GLN A 29 -5.32 -10.53 -5.82
C GLN A 29 -3.83 -10.46 -6.10
N VAL A 30 -3.47 -10.03 -7.32
CA VAL A 30 -2.10 -9.95 -7.81
C VAL A 30 -1.76 -8.49 -8.08
N THR A 31 -0.60 -8.05 -7.63
CA THR A 31 -0.06 -6.74 -7.96
C THR A 31 1.24 -6.91 -8.72
N ILE A 32 1.28 -6.38 -9.93
CA ILE A 32 2.46 -6.43 -10.77
C ILE A 32 3.13 -5.05 -10.76
N HIS A 33 4.38 -5.03 -10.33
CA HIS A 33 5.17 -3.81 -10.33
C HIS A 33 5.72 -3.56 -11.72
N TYR A 34 5.37 -2.43 -12.26
CA TYR A 34 6.00 -1.89 -13.46
C TYR A 34 6.54 -0.51 -13.12
N ASP A 35 7.86 -0.43 -13.07
CA ASP A 35 8.57 0.79 -12.75
C ASP A 35 9.20 1.34 -14.02
N PRO A 36 8.58 2.33 -14.64
CA PRO A 36 9.09 3.68 -14.53
C PRO A 36 7.98 4.60 -14.04
N ILE A 37 8.06 4.96 -12.83
CA ILE A 37 7.12 5.69 -12.21
C ILE A 37 7.17 7.09 -12.32
N VAL A 38 6.13 7.71 -12.53
CA VAL A 38 6.05 9.07 -12.08
C VAL A 38 4.75 9.29 -11.34
N THR A 39 4.74 8.83 -10.16
CA THR A 39 3.83 9.41 -9.20
C THR A 39 4.52 10.67 -8.69
N SER A 40 3.84 11.81 -8.76
CA SER A 40 4.35 13.02 -8.19
C SER A 40 4.79 12.79 -6.75
N ASP A 41 6.03 13.11 -6.41
CA ASP A 41 6.57 12.96 -5.05
C ASP A 41 5.70 13.70 -4.03
N ALA A 42 5.10 14.82 -4.42
CA ALA A 42 4.18 15.58 -3.59
C ALA A 42 2.90 14.79 -3.25
N ALA A 43 2.30 14.10 -4.23
CA ALA A 43 1.11 13.29 -4.01
C ALA A 43 1.40 12.10 -3.09
N VAL A 44 2.53 11.43 -3.30
CA VAL A 44 2.98 10.34 -2.42
C VAL A 44 3.21 10.85 -1.00
N GLY A 45 3.85 12.00 -0.86
CA GLY A 45 4.12 12.61 0.44
C GLY A 45 2.83 12.96 1.21
N ILE A 46 1.83 13.50 0.53
CA ILE A 46 0.53 13.82 1.14
C ILE A 46 -0.16 12.55 1.60
N LEU A 47 -0.22 11.53 0.76
CA LEU A 47 -0.84 10.26 1.12
C LEU A 47 -0.11 9.58 2.27
N ARG A 48 1.23 9.60 2.23
CA ARG A 48 2.05 9.05 3.33
C ARG A 48 1.70 9.72 4.66
N SER A 49 1.63 11.04 4.68
CA SER A 49 1.29 11.79 5.91
C SER A 49 -0.09 11.41 6.44
N ARG A 50 -1.07 11.25 5.56
CA ARG A 50 -2.43 10.87 5.94
C ARG A 50 -2.49 9.43 6.48
N LEU A 51 -1.77 8.50 5.85
CA LEU A 51 -1.73 7.11 6.31
C LEU A 51 -1.00 6.98 7.64
N MET A 52 0.08 7.71 7.83
CA MET A 52 0.81 7.74 9.11
C MET A 52 -0.05 8.32 10.23
N GLU A 53 -0.78 9.39 9.94
CA GLU A 53 -1.72 9.98 10.89
C GLU A 53 -2.82 9.00 11.29
N LYS A 54 -3.41 8.33 10.29
CA LYS A 54 -4.44 7.30 10.53
C LYS A 54 -3.90 6.15 11.37
N ALA A 55 -2.71 5.67 11.07
CA ALA A 55 -2.07 4.61 11.84
C ALA A 55 -1.88 5.00 13.31
N ARG A 56 -1.41 6.22 13.56
CA ARG A 56 -1.23 6.74 14.92
C ARG A 56 -2.54 6.89 15.67
N GLN A 57 -3.61 7.25 15.00
CA GLN A 57 -4.94 7.33 15.61
C GLN A 57 -5.46 5.97 16.04
N MET A 58 -5.14 4.91 15.29
CA MET A 58 -5.50 3.54 15.67
C MET A 58 -4.68 3.03 16.85
N ASP A 59 -3.36 3.20 16.79
CA ASP A 59 -2.43 2.88 17.88
C ASP A 59 -1.12 3.66 17.64
N PRO A 60 -0.63 4.42 18.62
CA PRO A 60 0.61 5.20 18.44
C PRO A 60 1.85 4.37 18.12
N ARG A 61 1.79 3.06 18.34
CA ARG A 61 2.91 2.15 18.06
C ARG A 61 2.90 1.60 16.64
N LEU A 62 1.82 1.80 15.88
CA LEU A 62 1.76 1.37 14.48
C LEU A 62 2.58 2.32 13.60
N SER A 63 3.20 1.77 12.57
CA SER A 63 3.94 2.55 11.60
C SER A 63 3.71 2.05 10.17
N ILE A 64 3.92 2.95 9.22
CA ILE A 64 3.78 2.69 7.79
C ILE A 64 5.16 2.77 7.15
N HIS A 65 5.50 1.78 6.34
CA HIS A 65 6.75 1.75 5.57
C HIS A 65 6.50 1.38 4.12
N ASP A 66 7.45 1.72 3.28
CA ASP A 66 7.49 1.35 1.87
C ASP A 66 6.24 1.71 1.07
N LEU A 67 5.70 2.90 1.30
CA LEU A 67 4.54 3.37 0.54
C LEU A 67 4.91 3.55 -0.93
N ARG A 68 4.16 2.89 -1.80
CA ARG A 68 4.26 3.00 -3.25
C ARG A 68 2.88 3.13 -3.88
N ILE A 69 2.77 3.98 -4.89
CA ILE A 69 1.55 4.17 -5.64
C ILE A 69 1.83 3.74 -7.08
N VAL A 70 1.07 2.76 -7.56
CA VAL A 70 1.21 2.23 -8.92
C VAL A 70 -0.07 2.54 -9.69
N PRO A 71 -0.08 3.61 -10.51
CA PRO A 71 -1.27 3.96 -11.28
C PRO A 71 -1.54 2.94 -12.39
N GLY A 72 -2.80 2.64 -12.61
CA GLY A 72 -3.28 1.81 -13.70
C GLY A 72 -4.49 2.46 -14.37
N ASP A 73 -4.98 1.85 -15.45
CA ASP A 73 -6.09 2.40 -16.23
C ASP A 73 -7.44 2.28 -15.50
N SER A 74 -7.69 1.14 -14.85
CA SER A 74 -8.96 0.90 -14.16
C SER A 74 -8.87 1.21 -12.66
N HIS A 75 -7.69 1.09 -12.08
CA HIS A 75 -7.46 1.30 -10.66
C HIS A 75 -6.02 1.75 -10.42
N THR A 76 -5.77 2.24 -9.22
CA THR A 76 -4.43 2.61 -8.76
C THR A 76 -4.10 1.79 -7.51
N ASN A 77 -3.04 1.01 -7.56
CA ASN A 77 -2.61 0.22 -6.42
C ASN A 77 -1.83 1.09 -5.43
N VAL A 78 -2.22 1.02 -4.19
CA VAL A 78 -1.51 1.66 -3.08
C VAL A 78 -0.93 0.55 -2.21
N LEU A 79 0.40 0.44 -2.24
CA LEU A 79 1.12 -0.61 -1.53
C LEU A 79 1.90 -0.03 -0.37
N PHE A 80 1.81 -0.66 0.77
CA PHE A 80 2.61 -0.27 1.93
C PHE A 80 2.69 -1.42 2.94
N ASP A 81 3.66 -1.29 3.83
CA ASP A 81 3.81 -2.18 4.95
C ASP A 81 3.19 -1.54 6.18
N LEU A 82 2.33 -2.26 6.87
CA LEU A 82 1.81 -1.86 8.18
C LEU A 82 2.55 -2.67 9.24
N VAL A 83 3.32 -1.96 10.05
CA VAL A 83 4.19 -2.57 11.04
C VAL A 83 3.54 -2.50 12.41
N PHE A 84 3.33 -3.67 13.01
CA PHE A 84 2.81 -3.82 14.35
C PHE A 84 3.96 -3.98 15.34
N PRO A 85 3.81 -3.46 16.56
CA PRO A 85 4.83 -3.66 17.59
C PRO A 85 4.86 -5.11 18.05
N ALA A 86 6.01 -5.55 18.55
CA ALA A 86 6.12 -6.84 19.18
C ALA A 86 5.13 -6.96 20.35
N GLY A 87 4.47 -8.11 20.44
CA GLY A 87 3.48 -8.32 21.50
C GLY A 87 2.15 -7.59 21.30
N TYR A 88 1.87 -7.11 20.09
CA TYR A 88 0.58 -6.49 19.78
C TYR A 88 -0.56 -7.50 20.01
N THR A 89 -1.51 -7.13 20.86
CA THR A 89 -2.61 -8.00 21.28
C THR A 89 -3.95 -7.65 20.64
N GLY A 90 -4.01 -6.57 19.87
CA GLY A 90 -5.22 -6.16 19.18
C GLY A 90 -5.54 -7.03 17.96
N ASP A 91 -6.69 -6.79 17.37
CA ASP A 91 -7.12 -7.45 16.14
C ASP A 91 -6.44 -6.82 14.94
N LYS A 92 -5.42 -7.50 14.41
CA LYS A 92 -4.68 -7.04 13.24
C LYS A 92 -5.55 -6.95 12.00
N ASP A 93 -6.45 -7.91 11.80
CA ASP A 93 -7.35 -7.92 10.64
C ASP A 93 -8.30 -6.74 10.66
N ALA A 94 -8.80 -6.37 11.84
CA ALA A 94 -9.64 -5.17 12.00
C ALA A 94 -8.85 -3.91 11.67
N ARG A 95 -7.58 -3.82 12.08
CA ARG A 95 -6.73 -2.66 11.77
C ARG A 95 -6.44 -2.56 10.27
N LEU A 96 -6.18 -3.71 9.63
CA LEU A 96 -6.00 -3.75 8.18
C LEU A 96 -7.25 -3.29 7.44
N ALA A 97 -8.42 -3.75 7.84
CA ALA A 97 -9.68 -3.34 7.24
C ALA A 97 -9.92 -1.83 7.39
N GLU A 98 -9.67 -1.27 8.56
CA GLU A 98 -9.78 0.18 8.80
C GLU A 98 -8.82 0.96 7.88
N MET A 99 -7.58 0.49 7.75
CA MET A 99 -6.60 1.16 6.89
C MET A 99 -6.99 1.10 5.43
N CYS A 100 -7.44 -0.05 4.94
CA CYS A 100 -7.89 -0.21 3.56
C CYS A 100 -9.13 0.64 3.25
N ASN A 101 -10.07 0.72 4.18
CA ASN A 101 -11.21 1.60 4.03
C ASN A 101 -10.79 3.07 3.96
N PHE A 102 -9.86 3.47 4.81
CA PHE A 102 -9.33 4.83 4.80
C PHE A 102 -8.64 5.17 3.47
N VAL A 103 -7.84 4.26 2.93
CA VAL A 103 -7.20 4.44 1.61
C VAL A 103 -8.27 4.64 0.53
N LYS A 104 -9.31 3.85 0.53
CA LYS A 104 -10.41 3.95 -0.44
C LYS A 104 -11.18 5.26 -0.32
N GLU A 105 -11.30 5.80 0.87
CA GLU A 105 -11.92 7.11 1.09
C GLU A 105 -11.12 8.26 0.45
N GLN A 106 -9.80 8.10 0.31
CA GLN A 106 -8.96 9.12 -0.31
C GLN A 106 -9.23 9.23 -1.82
N ASP A 107 -9.43 8.10 -2.48
CA ASP A 107 -9.80 8.03 -3.90
C ASP A 107 -10.48 6.68 -4.15
N PRO A 108 -11.70 6.66 -4.75
CA PRO A 108 -12.40 5.40 -5.05
C PRO A 108 -11.64 4.44 -5.97
N ARG A 109 -10.67 4.96 -6.75
CA ARG A 109 -9.83 4.17 -7.63
C ARG A 109 -8.68 3.47 -6.91
N TYR A 110 -8.42 3.81 -5.65
CA TYR A 110 -7.34 3.20 -4.90
C TYR A 110 -7.70 1.78 -4.47
N CYS A 111 -6.80 0.86 -4.80
CA CYS A 111 -6.80 -0.51 -4.29
C CYS A 111 -5.67 -0.63 -3.27
N CYS A 112 -6.04 -0.97 -2.05
CA CYS A 112 -5.10 -1.07 -0.94
C CYS A 112 -4.46 -2.45 -0.90
N MET A 113 -3.13 -2.47 -0.93
CA MET A 113 -2.33 -3.69 -0.85
C MET A 113 -1.38 -3.54 0.35
N VAL A 114 -1.75 -4.14 1.48
CA VAL A 114 -1.01 -4.01 2.73
C VAL A 114 -0.29 -5.29 3.05
N LYS A 115 1.00 -5.19 3.32
CA LYS A 115 1.79 -6.26 3.90
C LYS A 115 1.90 -6.02 5.41
N VAL A 116 1.58 -7.03 6.19
CA VAL A 116 1.73 -6.96 7.64
C VAL A 116 3.14 -7.35 8.02
N GLU A 117 3.80 -6.50 8.79
CA GLU A 117 5.10 -6.78 9.35
C GLU A 117 5.07 -6.60 10.86
N GLN A 118 5.95 -7.30 11.55
CA GLN A 118 6.13 -7.16 12.99
C GLN A 118 7.48 -6.54 13.27
N SER A 119 7.49 -5.53 14.13
CA SER A 119 8.74 -4.92 14.56
C SER A 119 9.45 -5.83 15.56
N TYR A 120 10.66 -6.21 15.22
CA TYR A 120 11.52 -6.98 16.12
C TYR A 120 12.35 -6.08 17.05
N ALA A 121 12.48 -4.80 16.72
CA ALA A 121 13.29 -3.85 17.50
C ALA A 121 12.76 -3.65 18.92
N SER A 122 11.44 -3.76 19.10
CA SER A 122 10.79 -3.64 20.41
C SER A 122 10.81 -4.95 21.23
N ALA A 123 11.29 -6.04 20.64
CA ALA A 123 11.44 -7.33 21.31
C ALA A 123 12.78 -7.49 22.02
N LEU A 124 13.73 -6.57 21.77
CA LEU A 124 14.98 -6.55 22.51
C LEU A 124 14.69 -6.00 23.90
N PRO A 125 15.09 -6.69 24.97
CA PRO A 125 14.98 -6.13 26.31
C PRO A 125 15.77 -4.82 26.30
N GLU A 126 15.13 -3.78 26.83
CA GLU A 126 15.88 -2.57 27.14
C GLU A 126 16.99 -3.01 28.09
N GLU A 127 18.23 -2.88 27.61
CA GLU A 127 19.33 -3.07 28.53
C GLU A 127 19.22 -1.97 29.58
N ASP A 128 18.92 -2.38 30.81
CA ASP A 128 18.95 -1.51 31.97
C ASP A 128 20.35 -0.93 32.05
N GLN A 129 20.44 0.33 31.72
CA GLN A 129 21.69 1.07 31.94
C GLN A 129 21.80 1.52 33.36
#